data_55270eb191dfd730af67c61bdfa77f4e
#
_entry.id   55270eb191dfd730af67c61bdfa77f4e
#
_cell.length_a   1.000
_cell.length_b   1.000
_cell.length_c   1.000
_cell.angle_alpha   90.00
_cell.angle_beta   90.00
_cell.angle_gamma   90.00
#
_symmetry.space_group_name_H-M   'P 1'
#
loop_
_entity.id
_entity.type
_entity.pdbx_description
1 polymer ?
#
loop_
_entity_poly.entity_id
_entity_poly.type
_entity_poly.pdbx_seq_one_letter_code
_entity_poly.pdbx_strand_id
1 'polypeptide(L)'
;TYHVLWTQDDNGFVTIALSQSTSHPSVDFFEMDVPLRIKGENDSLDIHLKHTQNGQLFSVPIPFEANAVILDPAIELLHGESIVTKTELLENTVQLVVYPTLVQDKINVQLFALTEGEYEIVIYSGSADLVMQSKFVADSQTAKFEIDVTTWPSGLYVIVVKNGSTDIVQKVIIL
;
A
#
# COMPACT_ATOMS: atom_id res chain seq x y z
N THR A 1 3.62 7.67 -10.25
CA THR A 1 3.12 7.98 -8.90
C THR A 1 3.66 6.96 -7.92
N TYR A 2 4.17 7.42 -6.77
CA TYR A 2 4.54 6.57 -5.64
C TYR A 2 3.53 6.73 -4.50
N HIS A 3 3.32 5.64 -3.77
CA HIS A 3 2.57 5.60 -2.53
C HIS A 3 3.50 5.06 -1.45
N VAL A 4 3.76 5.88 -0.44
CA VAL A 4 4.63 5.56 0.68
C VAL A 4 3.79 5.58 1.95
N LEU A 5 3.62 4.42 2.56
CA LEU A 5 3.07 4.33 3.92
C LEU A 5 4.22 4.05 4.87
N TRP A 6 4.25 4.72 6.00
CA TRP A 6 5.31 4.51 6.96
C TRP A 6 4.83 4.64 8.41
N THR A 7 5.57 3.99 9.29
CA THR A 7 5.34 4.01 10.72
C THR A 7 6.66 3.79 11.44
N GLN A 8 6.74 4.12 12.71
CA GLN A 8 7.87 3.80 13.56
C GLN A 8 7.38 3.06 14.81
N ASP A 9 8.08 1.98 15.16
CA ASP A 9 7.83 1.24 16.39
C ASP A 9 8.62 1.80 17.58
N ASP A 10 8.32 1.30 18.78
CA ASP A 10 8.98 1.71 20.04
C ASP A 10 10.46 1.29 20.11
N ASN A 11 10.90 0.38 19.22
CA ASN A 11 12.30 -0.06 19.13
C ASN A 11 13.14 0.81 18.18
N GLY A 12 12.54 1.83 17.58
CA GLY A 12 13.20 2.74 16.67
C GLY A 12 13.33 2.23 15.24
N PHE A 13 12.54 1.24 14.84
CA PHE A 13 12.47 0.81 13.44
C PHE A 13 11.39 1.57 12.70
N VAL A 14 11.76 2.19 11.58
CA VAL A 14 10.79 2.74 10.62
C VAL A 14 10.47 1.69 9.59
N THR A 15 9.22 1.27 9.57
CA THR A 15 8.68 0.38 8.52
C THR A 15 8.06 1.22 7.42
N ILE A 16 8.48 0.95 6.18
CA ILE A 16 8.04 1.66 4.98
C ILE A 16 7.43 0.65 4.02
N ALA A 17 6.17 0.85 3.65
CA ALA A 17 5.53 0.15 2.54
C ALA A 17 5.58 1.04 1.31
N LEU A 18 6.24 0.57 0.25
CA LEU A 18 6.45 1.33 -0.98
C LEU A 18 5.74 0.68 -2.14
N SER A 19 4.87 1.45 -2.79
CA SER A 19 4.13 1.04 -4.00
C SER A 19 4.27 2.10 -5.07
N GLN A 20 4.12 1.68 -6.33
CA GLN A 20 4.04 2.60 -7.46
C GLN A 20 2.88 2.25 -8.38
N SER A 21 2.35 3.26 -9.05
CA SER A 21 1.49 3.10 -10.22
C SER A 21 2.15 3.77 -11.42
N THR A 22 2.13 3.06 -12.55
CA THR A 22 2.69 3.56 -13.80
C THR A 22 1.69 4.46 -14.53
N SER A 23 2.17 5.36 -15.36
CA SER A 23 1.34 6.28 -16.14
C SER A 23 0.81 5.66 -17.44
N HIS A 24 1.30 4.49 -17.83
CA HIS A 24 0.93 3.82 -19.07
C HIS A 24 0.92 2.29 -18.90
N PRO A 25 -0.09 1.59 -19.44
CA PRO A 25 -0.25 0.14 -19.25
C PRO A 25 0.82 -0.74 -19.96
N SER A 26 1.70 -0.15 -20.76
CA SER A 26 2.80 -0.91 -21.40
C SER A 26 3.91 -1.32 -20.45
N VAL A 27 3.92 -0.76 -19.24
CA VAL A 27 4.92 -1.08 -18.20
C VAL A 27 4.18 -1.24 -16.89
N ASP A 28 4.24 -2.44 -16.32
CA ASP A 28 3.54 -2.75 -15.07
C ASP A 28 4.29 -2.23 -13.85
N PHE A 29 5.61 -2.16 -13.92
CA PHE A 29 6.45 -1.78 -12.79
C PHE A 29 7.83 -1.29 -13.26
N PHE A 30 8.40 -0.29 -12.57
CA PHE A 30 9.76 0.18 -12.77
C PHE A 30 10.61 -0.21 -11.55
N GLU A 31 11.54 -1.15 -11.74
CA GLU A 31 12.56 -1.43 -10.71
C GLU A 31 13.54 -0.26 -10.64
N MET A 32 13.72 0.29 -9.44
CA MET A 32 14.68 1.37 -9.21
C MET A 32 15.03 1.54 -7.75
N ASP A 33 16.14 2.21 -7.50
CA ASP A 33 16.49 2.68 -6.16
C ASP A 33 15.70 3.97 -5.89
N VAL A 34 14.85 3.94 -4.87
CA VAL A 34 13.97 5.05 -4.50
C VAL A 34 14.59 5.82 -3.35
N PRO A 35 14.99 7.09 -3.56
CA PRO A 35 15.55 7.92 -2.52
C PRO A 35 14.46 8.40 -1.57
N LEU A 36 14.70 8.27 -0.28
CA LEU A 36 13.84 8.73 0.80
C LEU A 36 14.67 9.44 1.87
N ARG A 37 14.09 10.45 2.49
CA ARG A 37 14.62 11.07 3.70
C ARG A 37 13.67 10.84 4.85
N ILE A 38 14.16 10.22 5.91
CA ILE A 38 13.48 10.13 7.20
C ILE A 38 13.92 11.32 8.04
N LYS A 39 12.96 12.12 8.53
CA LYS A 39 13.23 13.31 9.34
C LYS A 39 12.73 13.12 10.76
N GLY A 40 13.56 13.51 11.71
CA GLY A 40 13.19 13.82 13.09
C GLY A 40 13.08 15.33 13.32
N GLU A 41 13.09 15.75 14.58
CA GLU A 41 13.04 17.18 14.95
C GLU A 41 14.34 17.90 14.55
N ASN A 42 15.49 17.34 14.88
CA ASN A 42 16.81 17.91 14.60
C ASN A 42 17.70 16.99 13.77
N ASP A 43 17.23 15.78 13.44
CA ASP A 43 17.99 14.75 12.78
C ASP A 43 17.34 14.37 11.44
N SER A 44 18.14 13.81 10.55
CA SER A 44 17.61 13.21 9.31
C SER A 44 18.53 12.10 8.82
N LEU A 45 17.94 11.13 8.12
CA LEU A 45 18.63 10.02 7.48
C LEU A 45 18.17 9.89 6.04
N ASP A 46 19.12 9.98 5.09
CA ASP A 46 18.87 9.71 3.68
C ASP A 46 19.14 8.23 3.39
N ILE A 47 18.22 7.60 2.70
CA ILE A 47 18.29 6.18 2.33
C ILE A 47 17.86 6.00 0.88
N HIS A 48 18.34 4.91 0.27
CA HIS A 48 17.88 4.45 -1.03
C HIS A 48 17.31 3.05 -0.86
N LEU A 49 16.04 2.87 -1.24
CA LEU A 49 15.36 1.58 -1.13
C LEU A 49 15.28 0.94 -2.51
N LYS A 50 15.88 -0.23 -2.66
CA LYS A 50 15.79 -0.99 -3.92
C LYS A 50 14.38 -1.55 -4.08
N HIS A 51 13.55 -0.83 -4.83
CA HIS A 51 12.15 -1.16 -5.07
C HIS A 51 12.03 -2.10 -6.26
N THR A 52 11.71 -3.35 -6.00
CA THR A 52 11.64 -4.43 -7.01
C THR A 52 10.25 -5.00 -7.21
N GLN A 53 9.30 -4.64 -6.34
CA GLN A 53 7.91 -5.08 -6.44
C GLN A 53 6.97 -4.11 -5.71
N ASN A 54 5.75 -4.01 -6.18
CA ASN A 54 4.73 -3.18 -5.52
C ASN A 54 4.41 -3.68 -4.10
N GLY A 55 4.22 -2.71 -3.18
CA GLY A 55 3.91 -2.98 -1.79
C GLY A 55 5.07 -3.59 -1.01
N GLN A 56 6.30 -3.40 -1.48
CA GLN A 56 7.48 -3.91 -0.81
C GLN A 56 7.66 -3.23 0.55
N LEU A 57 7.89 -4.06 1.57
CA LEU A 57 8.18 -3.59 2.92
C LEU A 57 9.69 -3.46 3.15
N PHE A 58 10.06 -2.37 3.80
CA PHE A 58 11.40 -2.10 4.24
C PHE A 58 11.37 -1.76 5.72
N SER A 59 12.37 -2.22 6.48
CA SER A 59 12.55 -1.89 7.89
C SER A 59 13.91 -1.24 8.06
N VAL A 60 13.92 -0.01 8.58
CA VAL A 60 15.10 0.82 8.70
C VAL A 60 15.28 1.23 10.16
N PRO A 61 16.35 0.79 10.83
CA PRO A 61 16.65 1.24 12.18
C PRO A 61 17.13 2.69 12.17
N ILE A 62 16.56 3.52 13.02
CA ILE A 62 16.99 4.90 13.20
C ILE A 62 17.16 5.23 14.69
N PRO A 63 18.11 6.10 15.06
CA PRO A 63 18.40 6.45 16.45
C PRO A 63 17.57 7.62 16.98
N PHE A 64 16.54 8.08 16.25
CA PHE A 64 15.72 9.24 16.59
C PHE A 64 14.24 8.97 16.31
N GLU A 65 13.36 9.78 16.84
CA GLU A 65 11.94 9.75 16.54
C GLU A 65 11.66 10.40 15.18
N ALA A 66 11.03 9.64 14.27
CA ALA A 66 10.65 10.12 12.95
C ALA A 66 9.34 10.90 13.00
N ASN A 67 9.36 12.11 12.45
CA ASN A 67 8.15 12.94 12.31
C ASN A 67 7.70 13.08 10.86
N ALA A 68 8.58 12.79 9.87
CA ALA A 68 8.22 12.80 8.47
C ALA A 68 9.09 11.83 7.65
N VAL A 69 8.54 11.33 6.55
CA VAL A 69 9.28 10.69 5.46
C VAL A 69 9.06 11.53 4.20
N ILE A 70 10.12 11.86 3.50
CA ILE A 70 10.10 12.65 2.26
C ILE A 70 10.57 11.75 1.13
N LEU A 71 9.75 11.61 0.11
CA LEU A 71 10.14 10.93 -1.13
C LEU A 71 10.96 11.88 -1.99
N ASP A 72 12.04 11.34 -2.55
CA ASP A 72 12.89 12.00 -3.54
C ASP A 72 13.30 13.43 -3.15
N PRO A 73 13.97 13.62 -2.02
CA PRO A 73 14.28 14.94 -1.48
C PRO A 73 15.23 15.75 -2.37
N ALA A 74 15.98 15.10 -3.25
CA ALA A 74 16.96 15.72 -4.16
C ALA A 74 16.48 15.80 -5.62
N ILE A 75 15.24 15.36 -5.91
CA ILE A 75 14.65 15.35 -7.25
C ILE A 75 15.51 14.53 -8.23
N GLU A 76 15.81 13.30 -7.84
CA GLU A 76 16.61 12.34 -8.63
C GLU A 76 15.73 11.50 -9.56
N LEU A 77 14.42 11.38 -9.26
CA LEU A 77 13.47 10.57 -10.00
C LEU A 77 12.51 11.42 -10.83
N LEU A 78 12.21 10.94 -12.01
CA LEU A 78 11.09 11.46 -12.78
C LEU A 78 9.80 10.75 -12.35
N HIS A 79 9.02 11.37 -11.49
CA HIS A 79 7.75 10.83 -11.02
C HIS A 79 6.64 11.90 -11.01
N GLY A 80 5.39 11.47 -11.06
CA GLY A 80 4.22 12.34 -10.86
C GLY A 80 3.97 12.64 -9.38
N GLU A 81 2.77 13.13 -9.07
CA GLU A 81 2.35 13.32 -7.68
C GLU A 81 2.51 12.02 -6.88
N SER A 82 2.99 12.14 -5.66
CA SER A 82 3.22 11.01 -4.77
C SER A 82 2.56 11.27 -3.43
N ILE A 83 2.09 10.21 -2.81
CA ILE A 83 1.40 10.27 -1.52
C ILE A 83 2.32 9.62 -0.48
N VAL A 84 2.68 10.39 0.54
CA VAL A 84 3.44 9.90 1.70
C VAL A 84 2.55 10.06 2.94
N THR A 85 2.23 8.95 3.58
CA THR A 85 1.33 8.93 4.73
C THR A 85 1.99 8.26 5.91
N LYS A 86 2.05 8.96 7.06
CA LYS A 86 2.32 8.32 8.35
C LYS A 86 1.08 7.55 8.78
N THR A 87 1.25 6.30 9.09
CA THR A 87 0.21 5.48 9.68
C THR A 87 0.57 5.18 11.13
N GLU A 88 -0.37 5.30 12.03
CA GLU A 88 -0.16 4.83 13.39
C GLU A 88 -0.21 3.30 13.35
N LEU A 89 0.84 2.64 13.82
CA LEU A 89 0.76 1.25 14.17
C LEU A 89 -0.20 1.16 15.37
N LEU A 90 -1.45 0.95 15.08
CA LEU A 90 -2.23 0.17 16.03
C LEU A 90 -1.62 -1.24 15.94
N GLU A 91 -0.91 -1.63 16.98
CA GLU A 91 -0.44 -3.02 17.15
C GLU A 91 -1.61 -3.94 16.78
N ASN A 92 -1.41 -4.76 15.76
CA ASN A 92 -2.42 -5.66 15.17
C ASN A 92 -3.51 -5.06 14.27
N THR A 93 -3.35 -3.89 13.68
CA THR A 93 -4.34 -3.41 12.69
C THR A 93 -3.89 -3.79 11.28
N VAL A 94 -4.66 -4.65 10.64
CA VAL A 94 -4.47 -5.02 9.23
C VAL A 94 -4.56 -3.78 8.35
N GLN A 95 -3.61 -3.60 7.45
CA GLN A 95 -3.60 -2.50 6.48
C GLN A 95 -3.94 -3.02 5.10
N LEU A 96 -4.75 -2.28 4.38
CA LEU A 96 -5.19 -2.56 3.02
C LEU A 96 -4.63 -1.51 2.07
N VAL A 97 -3.85 -1.93 1.10
CA VAL A 97 -3.38 -1.11 -0.02
C VAL A 97 -3.96 -1.65 -1.31
N VAL A 98 -4.60 -0.78 -2.09
CA VAL A 98 -5.18 -1.12 -3.38
C VAL A 98 -4.59 -0.21 -4.44
N TYR A 99 -4.09 -0.79 -5.53
CA TYR A 99 -3.50 -0.04 -6.64
C TYR A 99 -3.66 -0.78 -7.98
N PRO A 100 -3.75 -0.02 -9.09
CA PRO A 100 -3.99 1.41 -9.13
C PRO A 100 -5.38 1.75 -8.58
N THR A 101 -5.62 3.03 -8.24
CA THR A 101 -6.95 3.50 -7.81
C THR A 101 -7.85 3.90 -8.97
N LEU A 102 -7.25 4.17 -10.16
CA LEU A 102 -7.92 4.29 -11.46
C LEU A 102 -7.53 3.07 -12.28
N VAL A 103 -8.47 2.21 -12.59
CA VAL A 103 -8.23 0.85 -13.07
C VAL A 103 -8.84 0.64 -14.45
N GLN A 104 -8.10 -0.05 -15.34
CA GLN A 104 -8.63 -0.52 -16.62
C GLN A 104 -8.75 -2.05 -16.65
N ASP A 105 -7.71 -2.75 -16.20
CA ASP A 105 -7.61 -4.19 -16.39
C ASP A 105 -7.58 -4.98 -15.09
N LYS A 106 -6.72 -4.58 -14.14
CA LYS A 106 -6.43 -5.35 -12.92
C LYS A 106 -6.28 -4.47 -11.69
N ILE A 107 -6.81 -4.95 -10.58
CA ILE A 107 -6.61 -4.39 -9.24
C ILE A 107 -5.61 -5.28 -8.49
N ASN A 108 -4.60 -4.66 -7.90
CA ASN A 108 -3.75 -5.31 -6.91
C ASN A 108 -4.27 -4.94 -5.52
N VAL A 109 -4.61 -5.95 -4.74
CA VAL A 109 -5.00 -5.84 -3.33
C VAL A 109 -3.85 -6.39 -2.51
N GLN A 110 -3.29 -5.58 -1.64
CA GLN A 110 -2.20 -5.98 -0.77
C GLN A 110 -2.55 -5.70 0.69
N LEU A 111 -2.31 -6.69 1.52
CA LEU A 111 -2.61 -6.65 2.94
C LEU A 111 -1.31 -6.77 3.73
N PHE A 112 -1.21 -6.03 4.82
CA PHE A 112 -0.07 -6.02 5.74
C PHE A 112 -0.55 -6.15 7.18
N ALA A 113 0.36 -6.53 8.07
CA ALA A 113 0.10 -6.75 9.48
C ALA A 113 -1.04 -7.75 9.74
N LEU A 114 -1.18 -8.76 8.86
CA LEU A 114 -2.10 -9.84 9.07
C LEU A 114 -1.70 -10.65 10.31
N THR A 115 -2.68 -11.03 11.09
CA THR A 115 -2.53 -12.07 12.13
C THR A 115 -3.01 -13.41 11.56
N GLU A 116 -2.53 -14.51 12.12
CA GLU A 116 -3.02 -15.83 11.72
C GLU A 116 -4.54 -15.92 11.91
N GLY A 117 -5.24 -16.37 10.88
CA GLY A 117 -6.70 -16.49 10.90
C GLY A 117 -7.39 -16.38 9.55
N GLU A 118 -8.70 -16.47 9.58
CA GLU A 118 -9.55 -16.32 8.39
C GLU A 118 -9.83 -14.85 8.09
N TYR A 119 -9.69 -14.51 6.82
CA TYR A 119 -10.02 -13.21 6.25
C TYR A 119 -10.97 -13.36 5.06
N GLU A 120 -11.73 -12.32 4.80
CA GLU A 120 -12.64 -12.26 3.67
C GLU A 120 -12.45 -10.95 2.92
N ILE A 121 -12.26 -11.04 1.60
CA ILE A 121 -12.29 -9.90 0.69
C ILE A 121 -13.68 -9.85 0.05
N VAL A 122 -14.34 -8.71 0.18
CA VAL A 122 -15.66 -8.46 -0.43
C VAL A 122 -15.59 -7.20 -1.26
N ILE A 123 -16.11 -7.25 -2.48
CA ILE A 123 -16.12 -6.08 -3.36
C ILE A 123 -17.57 -5.77 -3.75
N TYR A 124 -17.92 -4.51 -3.56
CA TYR A 124 -19.24 -3.98 -3.90
C TYR A 124 -19.12 -2.97 -5.04
N SER A 125 -20.14 -2.91 -5.89
CA SER A 125 -20.34 -1.81 -6.83
C SER A 125 -20.72 -0.51 -6.12
N GLY A 126 -20.70 0.61 -6.81
CA GLY A 126 -21.20 1.89 -6.28
C GLY A 126 -22.69 1.90 -5.92
N SER A 127 -23.47 0.96 -6.45
CA SER A 127 -24.88 0.71 -6.07
C SER A 127 -25.04 -0.24 -4.88
N ALA A 128 -23.93 -0.62 -4.24
CA ALA A 128 -23.88 -1.58 -3.14
C ALA A 128 -24.23 -3.04 -3.52
N ASP A 129 -24.18 -3.40 -4.80
CA ASP A 129 -24.34 -4.78 -5.22
C ASP A 129 -23.05 -5.56 -4.97
N LEU A 130 -23.19 -6.79 -4.49
CA LEU A 130 -22.05 -7.70 -4.31
C LEU A 130 -21.51 -8.13 -5.68
N VAL A 131 -20.23 -7.83 -5.92
CA VAL A 131 -19.53 -8.16 -7.17
C VAL A 131 -18.61 -9.36 -7.01
N MET A 132 -17.87 -9.40 -5.90
CA MET A 132 -16.93 -10.48 -5.60
C MET A 132 -16.87 -10.74 -4.10
N GLN A 133 -16.67 -12.00 -3.73
CA GLN A 133 -16.42 -12.42 -2.35
C GLN A 133 -15.45 -13.59 -2.36
N SER A 134 -14.40 -13.52 -1.57
CA SER A 134 -13.38 -14.56 -1.46
C SER A 134 -12.86 -14.65 -0.03
N LYS A 135 -12.66 -15.86 0.46
CA LYS A 135 -12.05 -16.12 1.76
C LYS A 135 -10.64 -16.67 1.60
N PHE A 136 -9.77 -16.33 2.54
CA PHE A 136 -8.43 -16.88 2.62
C PHE A 136 -7.99 -17.02 4.07
N VAL A 137 -7.01 -17.88 4.29
CA VAL A 137 -6.36 -18.02 5.60
C VAL A 137 -5.00 -17.34 5.51
N ALA A 138 -4.75 -16.41 6.41
CA ALA A 138 -3.44 -15.78 6.52
C ALA A 138 -2.51 -16.71 7.32
N ASP A 139 -1.40 -17.11 6.70
CA ASP A 139 -0.29 -17.87 7.28
C ASP A 139 0.99 -17.02 7.41
N SER A 140 0.91 -15.77 6.98
CA SER A 140 1.98 -14.78 7.00
C SER A 140 1.43 -13.38 7.27
N GLN A 141 2.30 -12.45 7.63
CA GLN A 141 1.89 -11.06 7.91
C GLN A 141 1.49 -10.26 6.66
N THR A 142 1.62 -10.84 5.49
CA THR A 142 1.26 -10.17 4.22
C THR A 142 0.49 -11.11 3.31
N ALA A 143 -0.45 -10.54 2.54
CA ALA A 143 -1.13 -11.25 1.45
C ALA A 143 -1.27 -10.33 0.24
N LYS A 144 -1.21 -10.91 -0.96
CA LYS A 144 -1.38 -10.19 -2.22
C LYS A 144 -2.35 -10.92 -3.12
N PHE A 145 -3.28 -10.16 -3.72
CA PHE A 145 -4.25 -10.65 -4.69
C PHE A 145 -4.23 -9.76 -5.92
N GLU A 146 -4.29 -10.37 -7.10
CA GLU A 146 -4.54 -9.71 -8.36
C GLU A 146 -5.96 -10.05 -8.80
N ILE A 147 -6.77 -9.06 -9.08
CA ILE A 147 -8.17 -9.21 -9.46
C ILE A 147 -8.35 -8.63 -10.85
N ASP A 148 -8.75 -9.48 -11.81
CA ASP A 148 -9.12 -9.07 -13.16
C ASP A 148 -10.49 -8.39 -13.13
N VAL A 149 -10.55 -7.16 -13.63
CA VAL A 149 -11.75 -6.33 -13.66
C VAL A 149 -12.19 -5.97 -15.07
N THR A 150 -11.57 -6.56 -16.10
CA THR A 150 -11.83 -6.25 -17.52
C THR A 150 -13.30 -6.43 -17.94
N THR A 151 -14.03 -7.27 -17.22
CA THR A 151 -15.47 -7.52 -17.48
C THR A 151 -16.40 -6.69 -16.61
N TRP A 152 -15.87 -5.89 -15.71
CA TRP A 152 -16.68 -5.11 -14.79
C TRP A 152 -17.09 -3.77 -15.42
N PRO A 153 -18.32 -3.30 -15.19
CA PRO A 153 -18.74 -1.98 -15.66
C PRO A 153 -17.88 -0.86 -15.10
N SER A 154 -17.68 0.19 -15.89
CA SER A 154 -17.01 1.41 -15.39
C SER A 154 -17.79 2.02 -14.23
N GLY A 155 -17.08 2.44 -13.20
CA GLY A 155 -17.72 3.02 -12.01
C GLY A 155 -16.89 2.92 -10.74
N LEU A 156 -17.51 3.34 -9.64
CA LEU A 156 -16.94 3.24 -8.30
C LEU A 156 -17.13 1.83 -7.74
N TYR A 157 -16.08 1.29 -7.12
CA TYR A 157 -16.11 0.03 -6.39
C TYR A 157 -15.53 0.22 -5.00
N VAL A 158 -16.04 -0.56 -4.06
CA VAL A 158 -15.61 -0.55 -2.66
C VAL A 158 -15.09 -1.94 -2.31
N ILE A 159 -13.82 -1.99 -1.95
CA ILE A 159 -13.15 -3.21 -1.49
C ILE A 159 -13.17 -3.20 0.03
N VAL A 160 -13.67 -4.26 0.61
CA VAL A 160 -13.76 -4.46 2.06
C VAL A 160 -13.00 -5.72 2.43
N VAL A 161 -12.08 -5.61 3.37
CA VAL A 161 -11.43 -6.77 3.97
C VAL A 161 -11.93 -6.93 5.39
N LYS A 162 -12.43 -8.11 5.70
CA LYS A 162 -13.02 -8.46 6.98
C LYS A 162 -12.18 -9.47 7.73
N ASN A 163 -12.00 -9.23 9.02
CA ASN A 163 -11.42 -10.18 9.96
C ASN A 163 -12.24 -10.13 11.26
N GLY A 164 -13.30 -10.94 11.32
CA GLY A 164 -14.16 -11.11 12.50
C GLY A 164 -14.71 -9.85 13.13
N SER A 165 -13.85 -8.95 13.58
CA SER A 165 -14.20 -7.73 14.34
C SER A 165 -13.85 -6.41 13.64
N THR A 166 -13.10 -6.43 12.54
CA THR A 166 -12.61 -5.22 11.88
C THR A 166 -12.87 -5.29 10.39
N ASP A 167 -13.48 -4.25 9.85
CA ASP A 167 -13.69 -4.03 8.43
C ASP A 167 -12.75 -2.92 7.96
N ILE A 168 -11.90 -3.22 6.96
CA ILE A 168 -11.01 -2.25 6.33
C ILE A 168 -11.52 -1.98 4.93
N VAL A 169 -11.64 -0.70 4.57
CA VAL A 169 -12.33 -0.28 3.35
C VAL A 169 -11.42 0.57 2.48
N GLN A 170 -11.38 0.25 1.19
CA GLN A 170 -10.70 1.05 0.16
C GLN A 170 -11.61 1.23 -1.06
N LYS A 171 -11.49 2.38 -1.73
CA LYS A 171 -12.28 2.70 -2.94
C LYS A 171 -11.38 2.69 -4.17
N VAL A 172 -11.93 2.21 -5.29
CA VAL A 172 -11.29 2.24 -6.61
C VAL A 172 -12.30 2.67 -7.67
N ILE A 173 -11.81 3.21 -8.77
CA ILE A 173 -12.63 3.59 -9.93
C ILE A 173 -12.17 2.76 -11.12
N ILE A 174 -13.10 2.02 -11.73
CA ILE A 174 -12.89 1.29 -12.99
C ILE A 174 -13.31 2.20 -14.15
N LEU A 175 -12.43 2.29 -15.17
CA LEU A 175 -12.58 3.19 -16.33
C LEU A 175 -13.27 2.51 -17.50
#